data_32484b5b430a7b6c279008be89b3ffd8
#
_entry.id   32484b5b430a7b6c279008be89b3ffd8
#
_cell.length_a   1.000
_cell.length_b   1.000
_cell.length_c   1.000
_cell.angle_alpha   90.00
_cell.angle_beta   90.00
_cell.angle_gamma   90.00
#
_symmetry.space_group_name_H-M   'P 1'
#
loop_
_entity.id
_entity.type
_entity.pdbx_description
1 polymer ?
#
loop_
_entity_poly.entity_id
_entity_poly.type
_entity_poly.pdbx_seq_one_letter_code
_entity_poly.pdbx_strand_id
1 'polypeptide(L)'
;MTMFSSKGVAATLLCTSVALWPALAADGARGGAIPDLTMKAGMSWMEIGDEMLAPPSGPGPITNDPKYPYLDNDAARRAGKQPTYRVADLSNPILQPWAKEAMKKANDDVIAGKVPFRPRERCYPAGVPGFAAYTLVMPFHFLQTPKQVTIINEGGPEIRRVQMNVPHSANVKPSWYGESVGHYENGDTLVVDTIGISTKSFVDNYRTPHTDKLHVVERFKLIDGGKGLEDTMTIEDPGTFTTPWSAVQRWKVVQDRPLVEDICAENNYAFFDYGVAPLPHADRPDF
;
A
#
# COMPACT_ATOMS: atom_id res chain seq x y z
N MET A 1 94.29 4.17 -29.16
CA MET A 1 94.12 2.97 -29.97
C MET A 1 93.32 2.00 -29.08
N THR A 2 92.08 2.17 -28.99
CA THR A 2 91.21 1.36 -28.11
C THR A 2 89.79 1.24 -28.77
N MET A 3 89.43 0.03 -29.15
CA MET A 3 88.17 -0.33 -29.74
C MET A 3 87.05 -0.32 -28.68
N PHE A 4 85.95 0.35 -29.01
CA PHE A 4 84.71 0.22 -28.26
C PHE A 4 83.81 -0.81 -28.97
N SER A 5 83.49 -1.85 -28.18
CA SER A 5 82.53 -2.89 -28.53
C SER A 5 81.08 -2.45 -28.13
N SER A 6 80.22 -2.38 -29.10
CA SER A 6 78.76 -2.12 -28.85
C SER A 6 78.07 -3.41 -28.53
N LYS A 7 77.47 -3.49 -27.30
CA LYS A 7 76.55 -4.55 -26.95
C LYS A 7 75.10 -4.12 -27.23
N GLY A 8 74.50 -4.83 -28.18
CA GLY A 8 73.09 -4.67 -28.49
C GLY A 8 72.23 -5.21 -27.37
N VAL A 9 71.23 -4.42 -26.92
CA VAL A 9 70.19 -4.82 -25.98
C VAL A 9 68.99 -5.27 -26.79
N ALA A 10 68.68 -6.55 -26.73
CA ALA A 10 67.43 -7.11 -27.28
C ALA A 10 66.26 -6.74 -26.37
N ALA A 11 65.33 -5.96 -26.87
CA ALA A 11 64.07 -5.68 -26.19
C ALA A 11 63.07 -6.81 -26.50
N THR A 12 62.76 -7.59 -25.48
CA THR A 12 61.72 -8.64 -25.55
C THR A 12 60.35 -7.98 -25.37
N LEU A 13 59.53 -7.91 -26.43
CA LEU A 13 58.13 -7.52 -26.33
C LEU A 13 57.35 -8.67 -25.69
N LEU A 14 56.88 -8.42 -24.47
CA LEU A 14 55.83 -9.25 -23.87
C LEU A 14 54.47 -8.86 -24.50
N CYS A 15 53.92 -9.71 -25.36
CA CYS A 15 52.52 -9.66 -25.75
C CYS A 15 51.66 -10.17 -24.61
N THR A 16 51.06 -9.26 -23.86
CA THR A 16 49.96 -9.61 -22.92
C THR A 16 48.69 -9.89 -23.75
N SER A 17 48.33 -11.15 -23.89
CA SER A 17 47.05 -11.55 -24.42
C SER A 17 45.95 -11.19 -23.42
N VAL A 18 45.21 -10.11 -23.75
CA VAL A 18 43.96 -9.79 -23.05
C VAL A 18 42.92 -10.86 -23.47
N ALA A 19 42.64 -11.79 -22.58
CA ALA A 19 41.55 -12.71 -22.76
C ALA A 19 40.24 -11.89 -22.77
N LEU A 20 39.63 -11.70 -23.90
CA LEU A 20 38.26 -11.26 -24.06
C LEU A 20 37.35 -12.37 -23.50
N TRP A 21 36.87 -12.18 -22.28
CA TRP A 21 35.77 -12.94 -21.75
C TRP A 21 34.55 -12.64 -22.61
N PRO A 22 33.88 -13.62 -23.20
CA PRO A 22 32.61 -13.37 -23.84
C PRO A 22 31.65 -12.87 -22.75
N ALA A 23 31.14 -11.64 -22.89
CA ALA A 23 30.00 -11.19 -22.16
C ALA A 23 28.88 -12.20 -22.46
N LEU A 24 28.51 -13.00 -21.48
CA LEU A 24 27.25 -13.75 -21.51
C LEU A 24 26.16 -12.70 -21.72
N ALA A 25 25.71 -12.60 -22.96
CA ALA A 25 24.45 -11.96 -23.26
C ALA A 25 23.41 -12.73 -22.43
N ALA A 26 22.89 -12.10 -21.38
CA ALA A 26 21.72 -12.59 -20.72
C ALA A 26 20.66 -12.73 -21.81
N ASP A 27 20.27 -13.98 -22.02
CA ASP A 27 19.17 -14.34 -22.90
C ASP A 27 17.98 -13.49 -22.44
N GLY A 28 17.63 -12.50 -23.26
CA GLY A 28 16.47 -11.67 -23.07
C GLY A 28 15.27 -12.60 -23.08
N ALA A 29 14.81 -12.98 -21.90
CA ALA A 29 13.46 -13.44 -21.76
C ALA A 29 12.60 -12.50 -22.61
N ARG A 30 11.79 -13.05 -23.49
CA ARG A 30 10.78 -12.30 -24.26
C ARG A 30 9.79 -11.70 -23.26
N GLY A 31 10.23 -10.62 -22.60
CA GLY A 31 9.42 -9.85 -21.71
C GLY A 31 8.36 -9.14 -22.54
N GLY A 32 7.12 -9.55 -22.40
CA GLY A 32 6.02 -8.68 -22.76
C GLY A 32 6.29 -7.31 -22.10
N ALA A 33 5.87 -6.23 -22.76
CA ALA A 33 6.03 -4.90 -22.20
C ALA A 33 5.37 -4.90 -20.80
N ILE A 34 6.11 -4.49 -19.76
CA ILE A 34 5.57 -4.34 -18.41
C ILE A 34 4.36 -3.40 -18.45
N PRO A 35 3.34 -3.58 -17.56
CA PRO A 35 2.17 -2.73 -17.56
C PRO A 35 2.58 -1.29 -17.22
N ASP A 36 2.17 -0.35 -18.05
CA ASP A 36 2.34 1.08 -17.76
C ASP A 36 1.19 1.54 -16.85
N LEU A 37 1.46 1.61 -15.57
CA LEU A 37 0.51 2.07 -14.54
C LEU A 37 0.56 3.60 -14.37
N THR A 38 1.49 4.27 -15.08
CA THR A 38 1.68 5.73 -14.98
C THR A 38 0.53 6.45 -15.64
N MET A 39 0.00 7.47 -14.98
CA MET A 39 -1.02 8.32 -15.56
C MET A 39 -0.41 9.52 -16.29
N LYS A 40 -1.02 9.90 -17.41
CA LYS A 40 -0.69 11.15 -18.10
C LYS A 40 -1.03 12.36 -17.23
N ALA A 41 -0.39 13.49 -17.50
CA ALA A 41 -0.69 14.74 -16.81
C ALA A 41 -2.20 15.06 -16.84
N GLY A 42 -2.76 15.41 -15.70
CA GLY A 42 -4.19 15.67 -15.54
C GLY A 42 -5.07 14.42 -15.38
N MET A 43 -4.48 13.22 -15.35
CA MET A 43 -5.21 11.96 -15.15
C MET A 43 -4.74 11.28 -13.88
N SER A 44 -5.62 10.49 -13.27
CA SER A 44 -5.29 9.67 -12.09
C SER A 44 -6.10 8.39 -12.06
N TRP A 45 -5.67 7.45 -11.23
CA TRP A 45 -6.47 6.31 -10.81
C TRP A 45 -7.40 6.73 -9.68
N MET A 46 -8.70 6.53 -9.85
CA MET A 46 -9.70 6.80 -8.83
C MET A 46 -10.36 5.50 -8.40
N GLU A 47 -10.40 5.26 -7.11
CA GLU A 47 -10.99 4.07 -6.51
C GLU A 47 -12.48 3.91 -6.86
N ILE A 48 -12.91 2.67 -7.06
CA ILE A 48 -14.31 2.30 -7.29
C ILE A 48 -14.85 1.63 -6.02
N GLY A 49 -15.62 2.37 -5.26
CA GLY A 49 -16.07 1.94 -3.94
C GLY A 49 -14.99 2.14 -2.87
N ASP A 50 -15.36 1.94 -1.62
CA ASP A 50 -14.51 2.14 -0.45
C ASP A 50 -14.42 0.87 0.42
N GLU A 51 -14.77 -0.27 -0.15
CA GLU A 51 -14.72 -1.59 0.47
C GLU A 51 -13.95 -2.57 -0.40
N MET A 52 -13.17 -3.38 0.25
CA MET A 52 -12.56 -4.55 -0.38
C MET A 52 -13.67 -5.51 -0.83
N LEU A 53 -13.64 -5.88 -2.09
CA LEU A 53 -14.59 -6.85 -2.64
C LEU A 53 -14.14 -8.28 -2.32
N ALA A 54 -15.11 -9.16 -2.12
CA ALA A 54 -14.82 -10.57 -1.96
C ALA A 54 -14.19 -11.17 -3.23
N PRO A 55 -13.24 -12.11 -3.10
CA PRO A 55 -12.69 -12.83 -4.23
C PRO A 55 -13.76 -13.73 -4.86
N PRO A 56 -13.55 -14.23 -6.10
CA PRO A 56 -14.49 -15.16 -6.75
C PRO A 56 -14.70 -16.46 -5.97
N SER A 57 -13.73 -16.85 -5.13
CA SER A 57 -13.80 -18.06 -4.31
C SER A 57 -12.85 -17.95 -3.11
N GLY A 58 -13.12 -18.74 -2.07
CA GLY A 58 -12.33 -18.79 -0.85
C GLY A 58 -12.74 -17.75 0.19
N PRO A 59 -11.99 -17.68 1.31
CA PRO A 59 -12.22 -16.70 2.36
C PRO A 59 -12.03 -15.27 1.84
N GLY A 60 -12.92 -14.39 2.24
CA GLY A 60 -12.94 -12.99 1.81
C GLY A 60 -12.81 -12.02 3.00
N PRO A 61 -12.89 -10.71 2.71
CA PRO A 61 -12.75 -9.65 3.70
C PRO A 61 -13.86 -9.66 4.75
N ILE A 62 -13.63 -8.95 5.85
CA ILE A 62 -14.69 -8.57 6.78
C ILE A 62 -15.66 -7.64 6.06
N THR A 63 -16.93 -7.79 6.34
CA THR A 63 -18.00 -6.98 5.74
C THR A 63 -18.77 -6.21 6.80
N ASN A 64 -19.63 -5.31 6.38
CA ASN A 64 -20.48 -4.55 7.27
C ASN A 64 -21.56 -5.45 7.92
N ASP A 65 -21.82 -5.26 9.21
CA ASP A 65 -22.92 -5.95 9.91
C ASP A 65 -24.26 -5.52 9.29
N PRO A 66 -25.06 -6.46 8.77
CA PRO A 66 -26.32 -6.14 8.11
C PRO A 66 -27.37 -5.48 9.05
N LYS A 67 -27.18 -5.57 10.37
CA LYS A 67 -28.03 -4.87 11.35
C LYS A 67 -27.78 -3.37 11.39
N TYR A 68 -26.60 -2.93 10.92
CA TYR A 68 -26.17 -1.55 10.93
C TYR A 68 -25.75 -1.13 9.52
N PRO A 69 -26.69 -1.06 8.56
CA PRO A 69 -26.35 -0.78 7.18
C PRO A 69 -25.59 0.55 7.07
N TYR A 70 -24.51 0.55 6.31
CA TYR A 70 -23.70 1.72 6.05
C TYR A 70 -23.84 2.11 4.58
N LEU A 71 -24.46 3.24 4.36
CA LEU A 71 -24.55 3.86 3.04
C LEU A 71 -23.56 5.02 3.01
N ASP A 72 -22.78 5.12 1.97
CA ASP A 72 -21.93 6.30 1.77
C ASP A 72 -22.81 7.52 1.45
N ASN A 73 -23.45 8.02 2.47
CA ASN A 73 -24.47 9.06 2.39
C ASN A 73 -24.41 9.99 3.61
N ASP A 74 -23.80 11.14 3.43
CA ASP A 74 -23.67 12.17 4.45
C ASP A 74 -25.01 12.64 5.02
N ALA A 75 -26.07 12.68 4.21
CA ALA A 75 -27.38 13.08 4.69
C ALA A 75 -27.95 12.06 5.68
N ALA A 76 -27.77 10.75 5.41
CA ALA A 76 -28.20 9.68 6.32
C ALA A 76 -27.40 9.70 7.64
N ARG A 77 -26.09 9.95 7.57
CA ARG A 77 -25.23 10.09 8.76
C ARG A 77 -25.64 11.29 9.61
N ARG A 78 -25.80 12.45 9.00
CA ARG A 78 -26.25 13.67 9.71
C ARG A 78 -27.64 13.54 10.29
N ALA A 79 -28.50 12.78 9.66
CA ALA A 79 -29.85 12.51 10.16
C ALA A 79 -29.90 11.40 11.25
N GLY A 80 -28.76 10.82 11.63
CA GLY A 80 -28.68 9.74 12.60
C GLY A 80 -29.32 8.42 12.14
N LYS A 81 -29.52 8.25 10.83
CA LYS A 81 -30.16 7.05 10.25
C LYS A 81 -29.20 5.87 10.11
N GLN A 82 -27.92 6.09 10.30
CA GLN A 82 -26.86 5.07 10.29
C GLN A 82 -25.73 5.50 11.22
N PRO A 83 -24.87 4.55 11.65
CA PRO A 83 -23.65 4.88 12.37
C PRO A 83 -22.72 5.79 11.54
N THR A 84 -21.93 6.61 12.21
CA THR A 84 -20.92 7.48 11.54
C THR A 84 -19.81 6.66 10.90
N TYR A 85 -19.52 5.51 11.48
CA TYR A 85 -18.48 4.58 11.00
C TYR A 85 -19.07 3.20 10.74
N ARG A 86 -18.35 2.38 9.99
CA ARG A 86 -18.76 1.00 9.70
C ARG A 86 -18.74 0.14 10.95
N VAL A 87 -19.70 -0.77 11.03
CA VAL A 87 -19.82 -1.79 12.08
C VAL A 87 -19.46 -3.14 11.45
N ALA A 88 -18.44 -3.80 11.97
CA ALA A 88 -17.96 -5.07 11.44
C ALA A 88 -18.94 -6.21 11.67
N ASP A 89 -19.16 -7.06 10.68
CA ASP A 89 -19.78 -8.37 10.85
C ASP A 89 -18.80 -9.33 11.53
N LEU A 90 -19.03 -9.61 12.81
CA LEU A 90 -18.20 -10.50 13.61
C LEU A 90 -18.56 -11.98 13.46
N SER A 91 -19.49 -12.34 12.58
CA SER A 91 -19.81 -13.73 12.28
C SER A 91 -18.77 -14.39 11.36
N ASN A 92 -17.90 -13.60 10.71
CA ASN A 92 -16.86 -14.11 9.84
C ASN A 92 -15.95 -15.12 10.58
N PRO A 93 -15.86 -16.38 10.13
CA PRO A 93 -15.18 -17.45 10.85
C PRO A 93 -13.66 -17.38 10.85
N ILE A 94 -13.09 -16.49 10.02
CA ILE A 94 -11.62 -16.39 9.89
C ILE A 94 -10.95 -15.63 11.04
N LEU A 95 -11.72 -14.89 11.86
CA LEU A 95 -11.15 -14.08 12.94
C LEU A 95 -10.73 -14.92 14.14
N GLN A 96 -9.52 -14.71 14.62
CA GLN A 96 -9.06 -15.22 15.92
C GLN A 96 -9.90 -14.58 17.06
N PRO A 97 -10.09 -15.27 18.20
CA PRO A 97 -10.94 -14.77 19.29
C PRO A 97 -10.57 -13.39 19.81
N TRP A 98 -9.28 -13.09 19.97
CA TRP A 98 -8.82 -11.79 20.47
C TRP A 98 -9.13 -10.64 19.48
N ALA A 99 -8.95 -10.90 18.18
CA ALA A 99 -9.25 -9.93 17.13
C ALA A 99 -10.76 -9.63 17.09
N LYS A 100 -11.57 -10.67 17.19
CA LYS A 100 -13.02 -10.55 17.29
C LYS A 100 -13.46 -9.74 18.50
N GLU A 101 -12.84 -9.93 19.67
CA GLU A 101 -13.14 -9.15 20.87
C GLU A 101 -12.72 -7.68 20.74
N ALA A 102 -11.54 -7.42 20.17
CA ALA A 102 -11.08 -6.06 19.89
C ALA A 102 -12.02 -5.32 18.92
N MET A 103 -12.46 -5.99 17.86
CA MET A 103 -13.41 -5.44 16.89
C MET A 103 -14.79 -5.24 17.51
N LYS A 104 -15.23 -6.15 18.39
CA LYS A 104 -16.48 -5.98 19.14
C LYS A 104 -16.48 -4.69 19.95
N LYS A 105 -15.40 -4.44 20.69
CA LYS A 105 -15.25 -3.18 21.45
C LYS A 105 -15.32 -1.95 20.53
N ALA A 106 -14.67 -1.99 19.39
CA ALA A 106 -14.71 -0.90 18.40
C ALA A 106 -16.11 -0.71 17.81
N ASN A 107 -16.85 -1.79 17.56
CA ASN A 107 -18.25 -1.74 17.13
C ASN A 107 -19.14 -1.12 18.22
N ASP A 108 -19.00 -1.55 19.48
CA ASP A 108 -19.78 -1.02 20.61
C ASP A 108 -19.55 0.50 20.77
N ASP A 109 -18.33 0.98 20.60
CA ASP A 109 -18.01 2.42 20.64
C ASP A 109 -18.70 3.18 19.48
N VAL A 110 -18.67 2.62 18.27
CA VAL A 110 -19.35 3.22 17.09
C VAL A 110 -20.87 3.27 17.30
N ILE A 111 -21.48 2.18 17.77
CA ILE A 111 -22.92 2.10 18.03
C ILE A 111 -23.32 3.09 19.13
N ALA A 112 -22.47 3.31 20.13
CA ALA A 112 -22.64 4.31 21.17
C ALA A 112 -22.41 5.76 20.70
N GLY A 113 -22.13 5.98 19.41
CA GLY A 113 -21.88 7.31 18.83
C GLY A 113 -20.51 7.89 19.14
N LYS A 114 -19.57 7.10 19.65
CA LYS A 114 -18.19 7.53 19.86
C LYS A 114 -17.40 7.49 18.55
N VAL A 115 -16.39 8.34 18.45
CA VAL A 115 -15.44 8.35 17.35
C VAL A 115 -14.34 7.31 17.64
N PRO A 116 -14.24 6.21 16.87
CA PRO A 116 -13.18 5.24 17.06
C PRO A 116 -11.85 5.80 16.58
N PHE A 117 -10.75 5.28 17.10
CA PHE A 117 -9.44 5.61 16.56
C PHE A 117 -9.30 5.05 15.14
N ARG A 118 -8.87 5.92 14.22
CA ARG A 118 -8.43 5.57 12.86
C ARG A 118 -7.19 6.39 12.53
N PRO A 119 -6.11 5.77 12.03
CA PRO A 119 -4.85 6.47 11.78
C PRO A 119 -5.01 7.75 10.96
N ARG A 120 -5.69 7.68 9.83
CA ARG A 120 -5.85 8.84 8.93
C ARG A 120 -6.57 10.04 9.55
N GLU A 121 -7.51 9.81 10.45
CA GLU A 121 -8.20 10.90 11.15
C GLU A 121 -7.30 11.63 12.14
N ARG A 122 -6.13 11.06 12.40
CA ARG A 122 -5.06 11.63 13.21
C ARG A 122 -3.82 11.94 12.38
N CYS A 123 -3.96 12.08 11.06
CA CYS A 123 -2.88 12.32 10.12
C CYS A 123 -1.74 11.29 10.15
N TYR A 124 -2.02 10.09 10.66
CA TYR A 124 -1.10 8.95 10.54
C TYR A 124 -1.37 8.20 9.23
N PRO A 125 -0.34 7.57 8.66
CA PRO A 125 -0.51 6.73 7.48
C PRO A 125 -1.51 5.59 7.71
N ALA A 126 -2.25 5.22 6.66
CA ALA A 126 -3.21 4.13 6.72
C ALA A 126 -2.55 2.75 6.91
N GLY A 127 -1.29 2.61 6.54
CA GLY A 127 -0.60 1.33 6.50
C GLY A 127 -0.94 0.51 5.26
N VAL A 128 -0.55 -0.77 5.26
CA VAL A 128 -0.84 -1.73 4.19
C VAL A 128 -1.69 -2.86 4.80
N PRO A 129 -2.78 -3.28 4.15
CA PRO A 129 -3.35 -2.88 2.87
C PRO A 129 -4.22 -1.60 2.95
N GLY A 130 -4.37 -0.98 4.12
CA GLY A 130 -5.19 0.20 4.32
C GLY A 130 -4.91 1.34 3.35
N PHE A 131 -3.65 1.46 2.89
CA PHE A 131 -3.25 2.39 1.84
C PHE A 131 -4.11 2.28 0.57
N ALA A 132 -4.54 1.09 0.20
CA ALA A 132 -5.38 0.84 -0.96
C ALA A 132 -6.88 0.81 -0.64
N ALA A 133 -7.26 0.63 0.63
CA ALA A 133 -8.63 0.32 1.03
C ALA A 133 -9.33 1.42 1.85
N TYR A 134 -8.59 2.42 2.34
CA TYR A 134 -9.18 3.44 3.21
C TYR A 134 -9.44 4.77 2.54
N THR A 135 -8.97 4.94 1.35
CA THR A 135 -8.92 6.23 0.71
C THR A 135 -10.15 6.49 -0.13
N LEU A 136 -11.20 6.89 0.53
CA LEU A 136 -12.35 7.46 -0.14
C LEU A 136 -11.90 8.55 -1.13
N VAL A 137 -12.14 8.29 -2.42
CA VAL A 137 -12.06 9.27 -3.50
C VAL A 137 -10.72 10.00 -3.67
N MET A 138 -9.62 9.46 -3.16
CA MET A 138 -8.30 10.07 -3.33
C MET A 138 -7.57 9.46 -4.53
N PRO A 139 -6.98 10.31 -5.39
CA PRO A 139 -6.25 9.83 -6.55
C PRO A 139 -5.01 9.02 -6.20
N PHE A 140 -4.79 7.97 -6.99
CA PHE A 140 -3.57 7.16 -6.97
C PHE A 140 -2.71 7.45 -8.19
N HIS A 141 -1.41 7.50 -7.97
CA HIS A 141 -0.40 7.65 -9.02
C HIS A 141 0.71 6.63 -8.85
N PHE A 142 1.22 6.12 -9.97
CA PHE A 142 2.37 5.23 -10.00
C PHE A 142 3.52 5.90 -10.73
N LEU A 143 4.70 5.88 -10.14
CA LEU A 143 5.95 6.25 -10.79
C LEU A 143 6.81 4.99 -10.90
N GLN A 144 7.06 4.54 -12.12
CA GLN A 144 7.75 3.29 -12.38
C GLN A 144 9.17 3.53 -12.87
N THR A 145 10.13 2.89 -12.23
CA THR A 145 11.51 2.79 -12.68
C THR A 145 11.95 1.32 -12.63
N PRO A 146 13.06 0.93 -13.28
CA PRO A 146 13.54 -0.45 -13.20
C PRO A 146 13.89 -0.95 -11.78
N LYS A 147 14.18 -0.02 -10.86
CA LYS A 147 14.60 -0.35 -9.49
C LYS A 147 13.54 -0.09 -8.43
N GLN A 148 12.55 0.72 -8.73
CA GLN A 148 11.54 1.13 -7.76
C GLN A 148 10.24 1.50 -8.46
N VAL A 149 9.14 1.04 -7.89
CA VAL A 149 7.81 1.60 -8.12
C VAL A 149 7.45 2.44 -6.91
N THR A 150 7.02 3.68 -7.14
CA THR A 150 6.49 4.56 -6.09
C THR A 150 5.01 4.70 -6.31
N ILE A 151 4.21 4.37 -5.31
CA ILE A 151 2.77 4.52 -5.30
C ILE A 151 2.45 5.72 -4.42
N ILE A 152 1.73 6.69 -4.99
CA ILE A 152 1.36 7.92 -4.31
C ILE A 152 -0.16 7.93 -4.17
N ASN A 153 -0.63 8.10 -2.95
CA ASN A 153 -1.99 8.45 -2.66
C ASN A 153 -2.00 9.93 -2.28
N GLU A 154 -2.89 10.71 -2.90
CA GLU A 154 -2.97 12.16 -2.69
C GLU A 154 -3.34 12.52 -1.24
N GLY A 155 -4.14 11.68 -0.61
CA GLY A 155 -4.63 11.97 0.73
C GLY A 155 -3.54 11.94 1.79
N GLY A 156 -3.08 13.11 2.20
CA GLY A 156 -2.19 13.29 3.29
C GLY A 156 -0.69 13.47 3.08
N PRO A 157 -0.08 13.66 1.91
CA PRO A 157 0.10 12.66 0.86
C PRO A 157 0.84 11.42 1.36
N GLU A 158 0.32 10.25 1.04
CA GLU A 158 0.95 8.98 1.41
C GLU A 158 1.83 8.46 0.27
N ILE A 159 3.06 8.09 0.58
CA ILE A 159 4.05 7.63 -0.41
C ILE A 159 4.58 6.27 -0.01
N ARG A 160 4.29 5.27 -0.82
CA ARG A 160 4.78 3.90 -0.65
C ARG A 160 5.84 3.58 -1.70
N ARG A 161 6.97 3.02 -1.28
CA ARG A 161 8.07 2.63 -2.17
C ARG A 161 8.18 1.12 -2.22
N VAL A 162 8.15 0.58 -3.42
CA VAL A 162 8.33 -0.84 -3.72
C VAL A 162 9.70 -1.02 -4.35
N GLN A 163 10.59 -1.76 -3.71
CA GLN A 163 11.92 -2.07 -4.26
C GLN A 163 11.81 -3.24 -5.24
N MET A 164 12.25 -3.04 -6.48
CA MET A 164 12.02 -4.01 -7.55
C MET A 164 13.15 -5.04 -7.64
N ASN A 165 12.74 -6.32 -7.78
CA ASN A 165 13.63 -7.46 -8.05
C ASN A 165 14.71 -7.67 -6.98
N VAL A 166 14.40 -7.38 -5.74
CA VAL A 166 15.26 -7.62 -4.58
C VAL A 166 14.49 -8.46 -3.52
N PRO A 167 15.18 -9.25 -2.71
CA PRO A 167 14.56 -9.90 -1.57
C PRO A 167 14.26 -8.91 -0.45
N HIS A 168 13.43 -9.30 0.49
CA HIS A 168 13.28 -8.58 1.76
C HIS A 168 14.59 -8.53 2.54
N SER A 169 14.75 -7.46 3.32
CA SER A 169 15.87 -7.32 4.25
C SER A 169 15.86 -8.41 5.32
N ALA A 170 17.02 -8.86 5.74
CA ALA A 170 17.12 -9.90 6.79
C ALA A 170 16.55 -9.44 8.16
N ASN A 171 16.50 -8.12 8.39
CA ASN A 171 16.03 -7.52 9.64
C ASN A 171 15.10 -6.35 9.33
N VAL A 172 13.88 -6.66 8.93
CA VAL A 172 12.85 -5.65 8.64
C VAL A 172 12.44 -4.95 9.94
N LYS A 173 12.50 -3.62 9.92
CA LYS A 173 12.01 -2.79 11.03
C LYS A 173 10.57 -2.39 10.76
N PRO A 174 9.65 -2.57 11.71
CA PRO A 174 8.27 -2.17 11.55
C PRO A 174 8.12 -0.69 11.19
N SER A 175 7.30 -0.42 10.19
CA SER A 175 6.92 0.94 9.79
C SER A 175 5.46 0.97 9.35
N TRP A 176 4.88 2.15 9.13
CA TRP A 176 3.48 2.26 8.68
C TRP A 176 3.21 1.51 7.37
N TYR A 177 4.14 1.58 6.41
CA TYR A 177 3.99 0.89 5.11
C TYR A 177 4.73 -0.44 5.04
N GLY A 178 5.44 -0.83 6.11
CA GLY A 178 6.30 -2.00 6.08
C GLY A 178 7.47 -1.87 5.11
N GLU A 179 8.03 -3.00 4.72
CA GLU A 179 8.98 -3.13 3.63
C GLU A 179 8.27 -3.80 2.45
N SER A 180 8.20 -3.11 1.32
CA SER A 180 7.60 -3.62 0.09
C SER A 180 8.68 -3.94 -0.94
N VAL A 181 8.69 -5.18 -1.42
CA VAL A 181 9.48 -5.62 -2.56
C VAL A 181 8.55 -6.03 -3.69
N GLY A 182 9.01 -5.98 -4.93
CA GLY A 182 8.14 -6.31 -6.05
C GLY A 182 8.85 -6.85 -7.26
N HIS A 183 8.08 -7.43 -8.15
CA HIS A 183 8.51 -7.91 -9.46
C HIS A 183 7.32 -7.91 -10.43
N TYR A 184 7.58 -8.12 -11.70
CA TYR A 184 6.52 -8.29 -12.69
C TYR A 184 6.34 -9.77 -13.02
N GLU A 185 5.09 -10.26 -12.92
CA GLU A 185 4.68 -11.60 -13.35
C GLU A 185 4.04 -11.53 -14.74
N ASN A 186 4.32 -12.52 -15.59
CA ASN A 186 3.71 -12.72 -16.92
C ASN A 186 3.77 -11.49 -17.86
N GLY A 187 4.54 -10.47 -17.52
CA GLY A 187 4.65 -9.24 -18.28
C GLY A 187 3.45 -8.28 -18.17
N ASP A 188 2.43 -8.59 -17.37
CA ASP A 188 1.21 -7.79 -17.26
C ASP A 188 0.76 -7.46 -15.83
N THR A 189 1.43 -8.02 -14.83
CA THR A 189 1.04 -7.89 -13.43
C THR A 189 2.21 -7.42 -12.58
N LEU A 190 2.05 -6.32 -11.85
CA LEU A 190 2.97 -5.89 -10.80
C LEU A 190 2.59 -6.63 -9.51
N VAL A 191 3.48 -7.46 -9.01
CA VAL A 191 3.35 -8.11 -7.71
C VAL A 191 4.11 -7.32 -6.67
N VAL A 192 3.47 -7.04 -5.55
CA VAL A 192 4.06 -6.33 -4.41
C VAL A 192 3.88 -7.18 -3.16
N ASP A 193 4.99 -7.54 -2.55
CA ASP A 193 5.06 -8.33 -1.32
C ASP A 193 5.48 -7.42 -0.17
N THR A 194 4.71 -7.40 0.94
CA THR A 194 4.93 -6.46 2.04
C THR A 194 4.86 -7.15 3.40
N ILE A 195 5.91 -6.93 4.19
CA ILE A 195 6.06 -7.39 5.57
C ILE A 195 6.49 -6.25 6.49
N GLY A 196 6.52 -6.49 7.79
CA GLY A 196 6.99 -5.50 8.77
C GLY A 196 6.06 -4.29 8.91
N ILE A 197 4.77 -4.51 8.77
CA ILE A 197 3.74 -3.48 8.93
C ILE A 197 3.51 -3.21 10.42
N SER A 198 3.46 -1.93 10.81
CA SER A 198 3.24 -1.51 12.20
C SER A 198 1.85 -1.88 12.70
N THR A 199 1.76 -2.51 13.86
CA THR A 199 0.49 -2.88 14.51
C THR A 199 -0.37 -1.69 14.96
N LYS A 200 0.07 -0.47 14.70
CA LYS A 200 -0.71 0.76 14.91
C LYS A 200 -1.69 1.04 13.77
N SER A 201 -1.59 0.32 12.64
CA SER A 201 -2.54 0.38 11.53
C SER A 201 -3.62 -0.69 11.67
N PHE A 202 -4.59 -0.66 10.76
CA PHE A 202 -5.64 -1.66 10.64
C PHE A 202 -5.63 -2.26 9.23
N VAL A 203 -6.18 -3.46 9.11
CA VAL A 203 -6.25 -4.15 7.81
C VAL A 203 -7.31 -3.53 6.91
N ASP A 204 -8.40 -3.01 7.48
CA ASP A 204 -9.58 -2.56 6.74
C ASP A 204 -10.35 -1.42 7.43
N ASN A 205 -11.39 -0.92 6.77
CA ASN A 205 -12.29 0.10 7.28
C ASN A 205 -13.11 -0.33 8.52
N TYR A 206 -13.08 -1.63 8.86
CA TYR A 206 -13.75 -2.19 10.04
C TYR A 206 -12.87 -2.19 11.27
N ARG A 207 -11.65 -1.62 11.15
CA ARG A 207 -10.64 -1.56 12.23
C ARG A 207 -10.19 -2.95 12.66
N THR A 208 -10.10 -3.87 11.69
CA THR A 208 -9.54 -5.20 11.93
C THR A 208 -8.08 -5.06 12.36
N PRO A 209 -7.76 -5.41 13.61
CA PRO A 209 -6.39 -5.33 14.11
C PRO A 209 -5.53 -6.40 13.46
N HIS A 210 -4.21 -6.25 13.56
CA HIS A 210 -3.27 -7.26 13.10
C HIS A 210 -2.07 -7.39 14.04
N THR A 211 -1.31 -8.47 13.88
CA THR A 211 -0.05 -8.67 14.60
C THR A 211 1.15 -8.20 13.75
N ASP A 212 2.34 -8.32 14.31
CA ASP A 212 3.60 -8.07 13.59
C ASP A 212 3.91 -9.11 12.50
N LYS A 213 3.05 -10.13 12.37
CA LYS A 213 3.13 -11.17 11.35
C LYS A 213 2.28 -10.89 10.13
N LEU A 214 1.66 -9.72 10.06
CA LEU A 214 0.88 -9.35 8.88
C LEU A 214 1.77 -9.35 7.65
N HIS A 215 1.36 -10.14 6.67
CA HIS A 215 1.96 -10.27 5.35
C HIS A 215 0.89 -10.00 4.30
N VAL A 216 1.19 -9.12 3.36
CA VAL A 216 0.26 -8.72 2.29
C VAL A 216 0.94 -8.85 0.95
N VAL A 217 0.31 -9.60 0.06
CA VAL A 217 0.74 -9.71 -1.34
C VAL A 217 -0.32 -9.11 -2.24
N GLU A 218 0.04 -8.08 -2.99
CA GLU A 218 -0.85 -7.37 -3.91
C GLU A 218 -0.45 -7.66 -5.35
N ARG A 219 -1.44 -7.75 -6.25
CA ARG A 219 -1.27 -7.99 -7.68
C ARG A 219 -2.03 -6.97 -8.47
N PHE A 220 -1.32 -5.95 -8.91
CA PHE A 220 -1.88 -4.88 -9.73
C PHE A 220 -1.86 -5.25 -11.20
N LYS A 221 -3.03 -5.26 -11.81
CA LYS A 221 -3.23 -5.59 -13.22
C LYS A 221 -4.13 -4.58 -13.90
N LEU A 222 -3.76 -4.18 -15.13
CA LEU A 222 -4.63 -3.37 -15.97
C LEU A 222 -5.80 -4.21 -16.50
N ILE A 223 -7.00 -3.69 -16.39
CA ILE A 223 -8.23 -4.26 -16.90
C ILE A 223 -8.91 -3.29 -17.88
N ASP A 224 -9.96 -3.73 -18.54
CA ASP A 224 -10.79 -2.91 -19.46
C ASP A 224 -9.97 -2.14 -20.52
N GLY A 225 -8.95 -2.80 -21.08
CA GLY A 225 -8.08 -2.20 -22.08
C GLY A 225 -7.25 -1.02 -21.55
N GLY A 226 -6.85 -1.06 -20.28
CA GLY A 226 -6.05 -0.05 -19.60
C GLY A 226 -6.85 1.13 -19.02
N LYS A 227 -8.19 1.04 -19.02
CA LYS A 227 -9.06 2.05 -18.40
C LYS A 227 -9.38 1.75 -16.93
N GLY A 228 -9.12 0.53 -16.49
CA GLY A 228 -9.25 0.07 -15.11
C GLY A 228 -7.95 -0.52 -14.60
N LEU A 229 -7.77 -0.47 -13.28
CA LEU A 229 -6.74 -1.13 -12.53
C LEU A 229 -7.41 -2.02 -11.49
N GLU A 230 -6.98 -3.25 -11.39
CA GLU A 230 -7.43 -4.20 -10.37
C GLU A 230 -6.23 -4.60 -9.52
N ASP A 231 -6.41 -4.59 -8.22
CA ASP A 231 -5.51 -5.19 -7.25
C ASP A 231 -6.19 -6.37 -6.60
N THR A 232 -5.58 -7.54 -6.74
CA THR A 232 -5.97 -8.74 -5.99
C THR A 232 -5.00 -8.91 -4.83
N MET A 233 -5.51 -8.75 -3.63
CA MET A 233 -4.73 -8.84 -2.40
C MET A 233 -4.87 -10.23 -1.78
N THR A 234 -3.77 -10.76 -1.25
CA THR A 234 -3.76 -11.89 -0.32
C THR A 234 -3.24 -11.40 1.02
N ILE A 235 -4.02 -11.62 2.06
CA ILE A 235 -3.73 -11.16 3.42
C ILE A 235 -3.52 -12.39 4.31
N GLU A 236 -2.39 -12.45 4.96
CA GLU A 236 -2.01 -13.50 5.89
C GLU A 236 -1.52 -12.88 7.20
N ASP A 237 -2.12 -13.30 8.31
CA ASP A 237 -1.65 -13.03 9.67
C ASP A 237 -2.18 -14.13 10.59
N PRO A 238 -1.39 -15.16 10.86
CA PRO A 238 -1.85 -16.30 11.68
C PRO A 238 -2.16 -15.91 13.13
N GLY A 239 -1.70 -14.74 13.57
CA GLY A 239 -2.08 -14.18 14.86
C GLY A 239 -3.49 -13.60 14.87
N THR A 240 -3.97 -13.10 13.75
CA THR A 240 -5.27 -12.44 13.62
C THR A 240 -6.31 -13.30 12.91
N PHE A 241 -5.90 -14.08 11.91
CA PHE A 241 -6.78 -14.90 11.08
C PHE A 241 -6.46 -16.38 11.21
N THR A 242 -7.48 -17.21 11.15
CA THR A 242 -7.34 -18.67 11.18
C THR A 242 -6.87 -19.26 9.85
N THR A 243 -6.98 -18.48 8.77
CA THR A 243 -6.58 -18.84 7.41
C THR A 243 -6.26 -17.57 6.62
N PRO A 244 -5.36 -17.63 5.63
CA PRO A 244 -5.22 -16.55 4.66
C PRO A 244 -6.54 -16.29 3.93
N TRP A 245 -6.75 -15.04 3.53
CA TRP A 245 -7.91 -14.62 2.78
C TRP A 245 -7.52 -13.64 1.67
N SER A 246 -8.42 -13.41 0.74
CA SER A 246 -8.17 -12.54 -0.40
C SER A 246 -9.24 -11.48 -0.55
N ALA A 247 -8.86 -10.39 -1.19
CA ALA A 247 -9.76 -9.30 -1.53
C ALA A 247 -9.41 -8.73 -2.92
N VAL A 248 -10.34 -8.00 -3.47
CA VAL A 248 -10.16 -7.28 -4.74
C VAL A 248 -10.50 -5.81 -4.54
N GLN A 249 -9.63 -4.93 -5.02
CA GLN A 249 -9.89 -3.50 -5.10
C GLN A 249 -9.74 -3.04 -6.55
N ARG A 250 -10.53 -2.05 -6.96
CA ARG A 250 -10.53 -1.56 -8.33
C ARG A 250 -10.48 -0.04 -8.41
N TRP A 251 -9.81 0.44 -9.44
CA TRP A 251 -9.75 1.85 -9.81
C TRP A 251 -10.10 2.03 -11.26
N LYS A 252 -10.60 3.20 -11.59
CA LYS A 252 -10.82 3.66 -12.96
C LYS A 252 -9.97 4.88 -13.26
N VAL A 253 -9.63 5.06 -14.51
CA VAL A 253 -9.02 6.30 -14.98
C VAL A 253 -10.04 7.43 -14.88
N VAL A 254 -9.62 8.56 -14.30
CA VAL A 254 -10.36 9.83 -14.34
C VAL A 254 -9.52 10.90 -14.99
N GLN A 255 -10.19 11.83 -15.70
CA GLN A 255 -9.58 12.98 -16.34
C GLN A 255 -9.83 14.24 -15.51
N ASP A 256 -9.06 15.28 -15.77
CA ASP A 256 -9.16 16.58 -15.09
C ASP A 256 -9.02 16.47 -13.54
N ARG A 257 -8.25 15.46 -13.12
CA ARG A 257 -7.94 15.20 -11.72
C ARG A 257 -6.43 15.00 -11.55
N PRO A 258 -5.64 16.09 -11.64
CA PRO A 258 -4.20 16.04 -11.39
C PRO A 258 -3.93 15.76 -9.92
N LEU A 259 -2.71 15.33 -9.61
CA LEU A 259 -2.22 15.31 -8.24
C LEU A 259 -2.18 16.75 -7.71
N VAL A 260 -2.86 17.00 -6.62
CA VAL A 260 -2.89 18.30 -5.94
C VAL A 260 -2.27 18.20 -4.56
N GLU A 261 -2.06 19.33 -3.94
CA GLU A 261 -1.61 19.39 -2.56
C GLU A 261 -2.79 19.07 -1.63
N ASP A 262 -2.63 18.07 -0.78
CA ASP A 262 -3.55 17.75 0.31
C ASP A 262 -2.75 17.65 1.61
N ILE A 263 -3.05 18.52 2.57
CA ILE A 263 -2.33 18.59 3.83
C ILE A 263 -3.25 18.15 4.95
N CYS A 264 -2.95 17.03 5.54
CA CYS A 264 -3.57 16.62 6.79
C CYS A 264 -2.89 17.35 7.95
N ALA A 265 -3.68 18.06 8.73
CA ALA A 265 -3.21 18.67 9.96
C ALA A 265 -4.18 18.36 11.10
N GLU A 266 -3.67 17.73 12.14
CA GLU A 266 -4.48 17.39 13.30
C GLU A 266 -4.99 18.65 13.99
N ASN A 267 -6.27 18.65 14.36
CA ASN A 267 -6.94 19.79 15.05
C ASN A 267 -6.89 21.15 14.30
N ASN A 268 -6.77 21.16 12.99
CA ASN A 268 -6.69 22.40 12.21
C ASN A 268 -8.01 23.14 12.03
N TYR A 269 -9.13 22.52 12.36
CA TYR A 269 -10.47 23.06 12.13
C TYR A 269 -10.81 24.29 12.98
N ALA A 270 -10.09 24.54 14.06
CA ALA A 270 -10.27 25.73 14.90
C ALA A 270 -9.36 26.90 14.50
N PHE A 271 -8.40 26.71 13.60
CA PHE A 271 -7.36 27.68 13.29
C PHE A 271 -7.91 28.98 12.66
N PHE A 272 -8.98 28.87 11.91
CA PHE A 272 -9.61 30.00 11.23
C PHE A 272 -10.86 30.51 11.93
N ASP A 273 -11.08 30.15 13.15
CA ASP A 273 -12.22 30.57 13.99
C ASP A 273 -13.60 30.36 13.35
N TYR A 274 -13.77 29.18 12.74
CA TYR A 274 -15.06 28.80 12.12
C TYR A 274 -16.16 28.44 13.14
N GLY A 275 -16.00 28.75 14.42
CA GLY A 275 -16.97 28.44 15.45
C GLY A 275 -17.11 26.96 15.80
N VAL A 276 -16.11 26.15 15.46
CA VAL A 276 -16.04 24.74 15.84
C VAL A 276 -15.49 24.58 17.26
N ALA A 277 -15.64 23.38 17.83
CA ALA A 277 -15.22 23.09 19.17
C ALA A 277 -13.78 23.50 19.46
N PRO A 278 -13.46 23.95 20.67
CA PRO A 278 -12.09 24.32 21.03
C PRO A 278 -11.16 23.11 20.87
N LEU A 279 -9.90 23.42 20.55
CA LEU A 279 -8.86 22.38 20.47
C LEU A 279 -8.78 21.62 21.78
N PRO A 280 -8.76 20.30 21.77
CA PRO A 280 -8.48 19.54 22.96
C PRO A 280 -7.05 19.82 23.44
N HIS A 281 -6.91 20.06 24.74
CA HIS A 281 -5.62 20.22 25.37
C HIS A 281 -5.29 19.00 26.22
N ALA A 282 -4.10 18.48 26.09
CA ALA A 282 -3.56 17.55 27.05
C ALA A 282 -2.70 18.34 28.05
N ASP A 283 -2.95 18.17 29.34
CA ASP A 283 -2.14 18.79 30.40
C ASP A 283 -0.69 18.28 30.41
N ARG A 284 -0.48 17.11 29.82
CA ARG A 284 0.84 16.50 29.62
C ARG A 284 0.90 15.85 28.23
N PRO A 285 1.99 16.07 27.49
CA PRO A 285 2.25 15.29 26.28
C PRO A 285 2.36 13.79 26.61
N ASP A 286 1.87 12.94 25.70
CA ASP A 286 1.89 11.48 25.81
C ASP A 286 2.97 10.82 24.93
N PHE A 287 3.99 11.59 24.53
CA PHE A 287 5.12 11.17 23.72
C PHE A 287 6.46 11.35 24.44
#